data_54a1ff0f0fdf768d0b048bddbfe81d69
#
_entry.id   54a1ff0f0fdf768d0b048bddbfe81d69
#
_cell.length_a   1.000
_cell.length_b   1.000
_cell.length_c   1.000
_cell.angle_alpha   90.00
_cell.angle_beta   90.00
_cell.angle_gamma   90.00
#
_symmetry.space_group_name_H-M   'P 1'
#
loop_
_entity.id
_entity.type
_entity.pdbx_description
1 polymer ?
#
loop_
_entity_poly.entity_id
_entity_poly.type
_entity_poly.pdbx_seq_one_letter_code
_entity_poly.pdbx_strand_id
1 'polypeptide(L)'
;MFRSLCLSLTSSGLLLLCDSSQAEDWRYSLRAGAASVPRYSGSDERVVAPLLGAKIVSPYGVFLDTDKGVGWVFDEEDFGLRVYIGASDVRKDRKSGFKGSDELNGMGSIKSRPVLGLDGTYQMGPIVLAASFEHALEENDDNRDTGSAWNRLKLSISMPFYEGSHGKLMGSLNSQFGDGDYVRTWYGVSAAQASRSQFRAHDTHGGRVSRGADLTWSLPFNEQWSVSTVLAVQYLAGDAARSPIVARRMQASLVGQVAYAF
;
A
#
# COMPACT_ATOMS: atom_id res chain seq x y z
N MET A 1 -7.50 -19.56 -5.40
CA MET A 1 -6.35 -19.04 -4.65
C MET A 1 -5.98 -17.67 -5.23
N PHE A 2 -6.78 -16.65 -4.94
CA PHE A 2 -6.52 -15.28 -5.39
C PHE A 2 -5.92 -14.52 -4.21
N ARG A 3 -4.60 -14.40 -4.18
CA ARG A 3 -3.93 -13.50 -3.25
C ARG A 3 -3.85 -12.11 -3.89
N SER A 4 -4.45 -11.17 -3.21
CA SER A 4 -4.53 -9.77 -3.58
C SER A 4 -3.21 -9.16 -3.99
N LEU A 5 -3.27 -8.34 -5.01
CA LEU A 5 -2.21 -7.46 -5.46
C LEU A 5 -2.14 -6.31 -4.44
N CYS A 6 -1.45 -6.52 -3.32
CA CYS A 6 -1.10 -5.41 -2.46
C CYS A 6 0.02 -4.63 -3.13
N LEU A 7 -0.32 -3.77 -4.09
CA LEU A 7 0.43 -2.55 -4.22
C LEU A 7 0.13 -1.77 -2.95
N SER A 8 1.16 -1.24 -2.31
CA SER A 8 1.04 -0.30 -1.21
C SER A 8 0.46 1.05 -1.70
N LEU A 9 -0.68 0.97 -2.38
CA LEU A 9 -1.64 2.04 -2.44
C LEU A 9 -2.28 2.04 -1.05
N THR A 10 -1.59 2.68 -0.14
CA THR A 10 -2.14 2.94 1.18
C THR A 10 -3.49 3.55 0.97
N SER A 11 -4.47 2.81 1.36
CA SER A 11 -5.84 3.26 1.56
C SER A 11 -5.91 4.32 2.67
N SER A 12 -5.11 5.39 2.54
CA SER A 12 -5.22 6.59 3.36
C SER A 12 -6.40 7.42 2.89
N GLY A 13 -7.50 6.86 2.53
CA GLY A 13 -8.58 7.63 1.98
C GLY A 13 -9.95 7.03 2.14
N LEU A 14 -10.03 5.81 2.62
CA LEU A 14 -11.34 5.21 2.85
C LEU A 14 -11.57 4.98 4.34
N LEU A 15 -11.41 6.02 5.15
CA LEU A 15 -12.26 6.18 6.30
C LEU A 15 -13.63 6.55 5.72
N LEU A 16 -14.40 5.55 5.35
CA LEU A 16 -15.85 5.73 5.28
C LEU A 16 -16.21 6.31 6.64
N LEU A 17 -16.79 7.50 6.63
CA LEU A 17 -17.50 8.08 7.75
C LEU A 17 -18.51 7.02 8.21
N CYS A 18 -18.07 6.10 9.05
CA CYS A 18 -18.98 5.39 9.92
C CYS A 18 -19.31 6.40 11.01
N ASP A 19 -20.55 6.86 11.02
CA ASP A 19 -21.13 7.46 12.20
C ASP A 19 -20.66 6.70 13.42
N SER A 20 -20.20 7.44 14.43
CA SER A 20 -19.79 6.98 15.75
C SER A 20 -20.98 6.51 16.59
N SER A 21 -21.81 5.62 16.04
CA SER A 21 -22.61 4.73 16.85
C SER A 21 -21.68 3.57 17.21
N GLN A 22 -21.44 3.33 18.49
CA GLN A 22 -20.83 2.09 18.98
C GLN A 22 -21.54 0.94 18.29
N ALA A 23 -20.87 0.31 17.33
CA ALA A 23 -21.49 -0.73 16.53
C ALA A 23 -21.66 -1.95 17.46
N GLU A 24 -22.87 -2.17 17.95
CA GLU A 24 -23.24 -3.41 18.65
C GLU A 24 -23.18 -4.63 17.70
N ASP A 25 -23.10 -4.40 16.38
CA ASP A 25 -23.20 -5.42 15.35
C ASP A 25 -21.92 -5.61 14.53
N TRP A 26 -21.81 -6.78 13.95
CA TRP A 26 -20.77 -7.11 12.98
C TRP A 26 -20.93 -6.29 11.71
N ARG A 27 -19.84 -5.73 11.20
CA ARG A 27 -19.81 -4.98 9.93
C ARG A 27 -19.11 -5.80 8.86
N TYR A 28 -19.75 -5.95 7.71
CA TYR A 28 -19.22 -6.68 6.57
C TYR A 28 -19.13 -5.75 5.37
N SER A 29 -18.05 -5.87 4.60
CA SER A 29 -17.94 -5.15 3.33
C SER A 29 -17.21 -5.95 2.27
N LEU A 30 -17.63 -5.78 1.03
CA LEU A 30 -17.00 -6.34 -0.15
C LEU A 30 -16.57 -5.20 -1.09
N ARG A 31 -15.46 -5.39 -1.78
CA ARG A 31 -14.93 -4.41 -2.73
C ARG A 31 -14.54 -5.12 -4.01
N ALA A 32 -14.85 -4.51 -5.15
CA ALA A 32 -14.42 -4.98 -6.46
C ALA A 32 -14.01 -3.79 -7.33
N GLY A 33 -12.96 -3.95 -8.13
CA GLY A 33 -12.48 -2.84 -8.95
C GLY A 33 -11.32 -3.22 -9.84
N ALA A 34 -10.62 -2.20 -10.34
CA ALA A 34 -9.41 -2.36 -11.11
C ALA A 34 -8.40 -1.25 -10.79
N ALA A 35 -7.12 -1.57 -10.92
CA ALA A 35 -6.03 -0.63 -10.76
C ALA A 35 -5.12 -0.62 -11.98
N SER A 36 -4.84 0.56 -12.53
CA SER A 36 -3.78 0.78 -13.50
C SER A 36 -2.54 1.27 -12.75
N VAL A 37 -1.48 0.46 -12.75
CA VAL A 37 -0.32 0.66 -11.88
C VAL A 37 0.97 0.27 -12.60
N PRO A 38 2.15 0.78 -12.18
CA PRO A 38 3.43 0.24 -12.61
C PRO A 38 3.58 -1.23 -12.21
N ARG A 39 4.24 -2.06 -13.02
CA ARG A 39 4.44 -3.49 -12.71
C ARG A 39 5.27 -3.74 -11.46
N TYR A 40 6.19 -2.84 -11.16
CA TYR A 40 6.94 -2.76 -9.90
C TYR A 40 7.30 -1.30 -9.63
N SER A 41 7.70 -0.99 -8.41
CA SER A 41 8.09 0.37 -8.05
C SER A 41 9.36 0.81 -8.81
N GLY A 42 9.22 1.80 -9.68
CA GLY A 42 10.27 2.25 -10.59
C GLY A 42 10.11 1.75 -12.05
N SER A 43 9.15 0.88 -12.33
CA SER A 43 8.89 0.40 -13.69
C SER A 43 8.29 1.50 -14.57
N ASP A 44 8.63 1.51 -15.84
CA ASP A 44 7.94 2.24 -16.91
C ASP A 44 6.82 1.41 -17.57
N GLU A 45 6.85 0.08 -17.39
CA GLU A 45 5.76 -0.81 -17.80
C GLU A 45 4.57 -0.67 -16.84
N ARG A 46 3.37 -0.72 -17.42
CA ARG A 46 2.10 -0.64 -16.66
C ARG A 46 1.28 -1.92 -16.81
N VAL A 47 0.42 -2.14 -15.84
CA VAL A 47 -0.55 -3.24 -15.87
C VAL A 47 -1.89 -2.75 -15.33
N VAL A 48 -2.97 -3.29 -15.88
CA VAL A 48 -4.30 -3.19 -15.30
C VAL A 48 -4.59 -4.49 -14.56
N ALA A 49 -4.78 -4.39 -13.25
CA ALA A 49 -5.01 -5.54 -12.39
C ALA A 49 -6.40 -5.44 -11.73
N PRO A 50 -7.15 -6.56 -11.62
CA PRO A 50 -8.39 -6.59 -10.87
C PRO A 50 -8.10 -6.43 -9.37
N LEU A 51 -9.02 -5.78 -8.68
CA LEU A 51 -9.03 -5.66 -7.22
C LEU A 51 -10.27 -6.35 -6.68
N LEU A 52 -10.07 -7.21 -5.69
CA LEU A 52 -11.15 -7.85 -4.93
C LEU A 52 -10.77 -7.79 -3.46
N GLY A 53 -11.69 -7.33 -2.63
CA GLY A 53 -11.46 -7.22 -1.20
C GLY A 53 -12.71 -7.55 -0.40
N ALA A 54 -12.48 -8.09 0.79
CA ALA A 54 -13.50 -8.34 1.79
C ALA A 54 -12.96 -7.91 3.16
N LYS A 55 -13.83 -7.32 3.98
CA LYS A 55 -13.51 -6.93 5.34
C LYS A 55 -14.68 -7.28 6.26
N ILE A 56 -14.34 -7.83 7.42
CA ILE A 56 -15.27 -8.13 8.52
C ILE A 56 -14.70 -7.43 9.74
N VAL A 57 -15.56 -6.75 10.50
CA VAL A 57 -15.20 -6.12 11.76
C VAL A 57 -16.21 -6.55 12.81
N SER A 58 -15.74 -7.08 13.94
CA SER A 58 -16.56 -7.45 15.08
C SER A 58 -16.95 -6.22 15.91
N PRO A 59 -17.97 -6.32 16.76
CA PRO A 59 -18.34 -5.25 17.73
C PRO A 59 -17.19 -4.83 18.65
N TYR A 60 -16.24 -5.74 18.88
CA TYR A 60 -15.07 -5.49 19.73
C TYR A 60 -13.85 -4.93 19.00
N GLY A 61 -14.00 -4.54 17.72
CA GLY A 61 -12.93 -3.98 16.88
C GLY A 61 -12.00 -5.03 16.27
N VAL A 62 -12.16 -6.33 16.53
CA VAL A 62 -11.38 -7.35 15.84
C VAL A 62 -11.80 -7.41 14.37
N PHE A 63 -10.85 -7.37 13.46
CA PHE A 63 -11.15 -7.41 12.03
C PHE A 63 -10.39 -8.50 11.27
N LEU A 64 -10.96 -8.91 10.15
CA LEU A 64 -10.33 -9.69 9.10
C LEU A 64 -10.49 -8.92 7.78
N ASP A 65 -9.38 -8.59 7.14
CA ASP A 65 -9.34 -7.80 5.90
C ASP A 65 -8.38 -8.47 4.89
N THR A 66 -8.80 -8.63 3.65
CA THR A 66 -7.99 -9.27 2.61
C THR A 66 -6.71 -8.50 2.28
N ASP A 67 -6.66 -7.18 2.55
CA ASP A 67 -5.51 -6.34 2.26
C ASP A 67 -4.57 -6.20 3.47
N LYS A 68 -5.13 -6.17 4.68
CA LYS A 68 -4.37 -5.93 5.92
C LYS A 68 -4.13 -7.21 6.74
N GLY A 69 -4.93 -8.25 6.53
CA GLY A 69 -4.88 -9.48 7.32
C GLY A 69 -5.82 -9.45 8.51
N VAL A 70 -5.38 -9.90 9.68
CA VAL A 70 -6.16 -9.93 10.92
C VAL A 70 -5.60 -8.94 11.91
N GLY A 71 -6.48 -8.28 12.66
CA GLY A 71 -6.03 -7.28 13.63
C GLY A 71 -7.16 -6.73 14.49
N TRP A 72 -6.85 -5.61 15.10
CA TRP A 72 -7.77 -4.89 15.96
C TRP A 72 -7.76 -3.40 15.58
N VAL A 73 -8.93 -2.79 15.57
CA VAL A 73 -9.14 -1.37 15.29
C VAL A 73 -9.83 -0.71 16.47
N PHE A 74 -9.35 0.47 16.82
CA PHE A 74 -9.92 1.37 17.79
C PHE A 74 -10.11 2.72 17.11
N ASP A 75 -11.32 3.22 17.10
CA ASP A 75 -11.69 4.51 16.52
C ASP A 75 -12.45 5.33 17.58
N GLU A 76 -11.93 6.48 17.93
CA GLU A 76 -12.54 7.55 18.72
C GLU A 76 -12.74 8.77 17.82
N GLU A 77 -13.48 9.80 18.29
CA GLU A 77 -13.87 10.97 17.48
C GLU A 77 -12.73 11.52 16.59
N ASP A 78 -11.57 11.78 17.19
CA ASP A 78 -10.44 12.40 16.51
C ASP A 78 -9.26 11.45 16.30
N PHE A 79 -9.30 10.24 16.87
CA PHE A 79 -8.15 9.34 16.90
C PHE A 79 -8.55 7.93 16.47
N GLY A 80 -7.82 7.40 15.50
CA GLY A 80 -7.94 6.00 15.07
C GLY A 80 -6.62 5.24 15.24
N LEU A 81 -6.70 4.01 15.70
CA LEU A 81 -5.57 3.10 15.83
C LEU A 81 -5.93 1.74 15.25
N ARG A 82 -5.01 1.15 14.49
CA ARG A 82 -5.12 -0.21 13.98
C ARG A 82 -3.82 -0.95 14.17
N VAL A 83 -3.91 -2.14 14.75
CA VAL A 83 -2.78 -3.08 14.88
C VAL A 83 -3.14 -4.34 14.12
N TYR A 84 -2.22 -4.89 13.31
CA TYR A 84 -2.54 -6.05 12.50
C TYR A 84 -1.33 -6.93 12.21
N ILE A 85 -1.65 -8.18 11.88
CA ILE A 85 -0.73 -9.14 11.28
C ILE A 85 -1.22 -9.40 9.86
N GLY A 86 -0.38 -9.12 8.90
CA GLY A 86 -0.70 -9.23 7.49
C GLY A 86 0.41 -9.90 6.68
N ALA A 87 0.41 -9.62 5.40
CA ALA A 87 1.40 -10.15 4.46
C ALA A 87 2.01 -9.01 3.65
N SER A 88 3.34 -9.02 3.50
CA SER A 88 4.05 -8.04 2.70
C SER A 88 3.74 -8.17 1.21
N ASP A 89 4.03 -7.08 0.48
CA ASP A 89 4.04 -7.09 -0.97
C ASP A 89 5.02 -8.13 -1.54
N VAL A 90 4.81 -8.47 -2.81
CA VAL A 90 5.67 -9.39 -3.57
C VAL A 90 6.20 -8.68 -4.83
N ARG A 91 7.42 -9.03 -5.24
CA ARG A 91 7.97 -8.64 -6.54
C ARG A 91 8.47 -9.89 -7.25
N LYS A 92 7.98 -10.17 -8.46
CA LYS A 92 8.50 -11.25 -9.28
C LYS A 92 9.50 -10.73 -10.29
N ASP A 93 10.54 -11.46 -10.50
CA ASP A 93 11.62 -11.16 -11.46
C ASP A 93 11.28 -11.54 -12.92
N ARG A 94 10.09 -12.11 -13.14
CA ARG A 94 9.53 -12.39 -14.47
C ARG A 94 8.04 -12.07 -14.51
N LYS A 95 7.51 -11.80 -15.68
CA LYS A 95 6.07 -11.60 -15.86
C LYS A 95 5.29 -12.85 -15.46
N SER A 96 4.31 -12.68 -14.58
CA SER A 96 3.41 -13.72 -14.13
C SER A 96 2.04 -13.10 -13.85
N GLY A 97 1.14 -13.15 -14.84
CA GLY A 97 -0.14 -12.46 -14.82
C GLY A 97 0.03 -10.96 -14.64
N PHE A 98 -0.55 -10.42 -13.57
CA PHE A 98 -0.49 -8.98 -13.24
C PHE A 98 0.78 -8.59 -12.46
N LYS A 99 1.70 -9.52 -12.17
CA LYS A 99 2.87 -9.29 -11.31
C LYS A 99 4.17 -9.46 -12.10
N GLY A 100 5.22 -8.79 -11.61
CA GLY A 100 6.57 -8.92 -12.11
C GLY A 100 6.82 -8.28 -13.46
N SER A 101 8.07 -8.28 -13.86
CA SER A 101 8.54 -7.79 -15.16
C SER A 101 9.74 -8.62 -15.61
N ASP A 102 9.83 -8.89 -16.91
CA ASP A 102 10.98 -9.60 -17.50
C ASP A 102 12.25 -8.76 -17.47
N GLU A 103 12.11 -7.44 -17.28
CA GLU A 103 13.25 -6.56 -17.04
C GLU A 103 14.04 -6.91 -15.77
N LEU A 104 13.34 -7.45 -14.75
CA LEU A 104 13.94 -7.86 -13.49
C LEU A 104 14.57 -9.27 -13.54
N ASN A 105 14.65 -9.88 -14.72
CA ASN A 105 15.21 -11.23 -14.88
C ASN A 105 16.61 -11.33 -14.25
N GLY A 106 16.81 -12.33 -13.39
CA GLY A 106 18.04 -12.54 -12.64
C GLY A 106 18.12 -11.81 -11.29
N MET A 107 17.21 -10.90 -11.00
CA MET A 107 17.16 -10.22 -9.69
C MET A 107 16.66 -11.11 -8.54
N GLY A 108 15.93 -12.19 -8.89
CA GLY A 108 15.21 -12.99 -7.92
C GLY A 108 13.92 -12.33 -7.46
N SER A 109 12.97 -13.17 -7.09
CA SER A 109 11.66 -12.74 -6.63
C SER A 109 11.67 -12.43 -5.13
N ILE A 110 11.00 -11.35 -4.74
CA ILE A 110 10.70 -11.05 -3.34
C ILE A 110 9.38 -11.73 -3.00
N LYS A 111 9.42 -12.68 -2.06
CA LYS A 111 8.25 -13.40 -1.58
C LYS A 111 7.48 -12.60 -0.53
N SER A 112 6.19 -12.91 -0.41
CA SER A 112 5.37 -12.37 0.68
C SER A 112 5.80 -13.00 2.01
N ARG A 113 5.93 -12.19 3.04
CA ARG A 113 6.28 -12.59 4.41
C ARG A 113 5.30 -11.98 5.41
N PRO A 114 5.20 -12.53 6.62
CA PRO A 114 4.39 -11.92 7.67
C PRO A 114 4.86 -10.51 8.00
N VAL A 115 3.90 -9.63 8.23
CA VAL A 115 4.13 -8.23 8.60
C VAL A 115 3.33 -7.92 9.86
N LEU A 116 3.97 -7.27 10.82
CA LEU A 116 3.31 -6.59 11.94
C LEU A 116 3.09 -5.14 11.54
N GLY A 117 1.85 -4.69 11.57
CA GLY A 117 1.48 -3.33 11.16
C GLY A 117 0.83 -2.54 12.27
N LEU A 118 1.10 -1.23 12.27
CA LEU A 118 0.51 -0.24 13.14
C LEU A 118 0.13 0.98 12.30
N ASP A 119 -1.16 1.27 12.20
CA ASP A 119 -1.68 2.47 11.56
C ASP A 119 -2.30 3.38 12.62
N GLY A 120 -1.95 4.66 12.60
CA GLY A 120 -2.54 5.70 13.45
C GLY A 120 -3.10 6.82 12.60
N THR A 121 -4.25 7.37 13.00
CA THR A 121 -4.86 8.55 12.38
C THR A 121 -5.24 9.55 13.46
N TYR A 122 -5.09 10.83 13.16
CA TYR A 122 -5.53 11.91 14.02
C TYR A 122 -6.22 12.98 13.18
N GLN A 123 -7.45 13.32 13.55
CA GLN A 123 -8.23 14.35 12.90
C GLN A 123 -8.10 15.67 13.65
N MET A 124 -7.70 16.70 12.92
CA MET A 124 -7.55 18.08 13.44
C MET A 124 -8.41 19.01 12.57
N GLY A 125 -9.66 19.20 12.96
CA GLY A 125 -10.64 19.89 12.13
C GLY A 125 -10.81 19.20 10.77
N PRO A 126 -10.62 19.91 9.64
CA PRO A 126 -10.73 19.28 8.31
C PRO A 126 -9.49 18.47 7.90
N ILE A 127 -8.41 18.53 8.66
CA ILE A 127 -7.13 17.91 8.33
C ILE A 127 -7.04 16.55 9.02
N VAL A 128 -6.62 15.51 8.28
CA VAL A 128 -6.32 14.19 8.81
C VAL A 128 -4.82 13.93 8.68
N LEU A 129 -4.17 13.68 9.79
CA LEU A 129 -2.80 13.19 9.86
C LEU A 129 -2.84 11.67 9.97
N ALA A 130 -1.98 10.98 9.23
CA ALA A 130 -1.88 9.53 9.35
C ALA A 130 -0.42 9.07 9.32
N ALA A 131 -0.16 8.02 10.10
CA ALA A 131 1.11 7.32 10.13
C ALA A 131 0.85 5.81 10.00
N SER A 132 1.62 5.14 9.17
CA SER A 132 1.56 3.68 8.98
C SER A 132 2.97 3.12 9.12
N PHE A 133 3.17 2.25 10.10
CA PHE A 133 4.42 1.55 10.33
C PHE A 133 4.22 0.07 10.06
N GLU A 134 5.18 -0.55 9.38
CA GLU A 134 5.21 -1.98 9.12
C GLU A 134 6.58 -2.55 9.41
N HIS A 135 6.59 -3.66 10.12
CA HIS A 135 7.75 -4.50 10.36
C HIS A 135 7.52 -5.85 9.70
N ALA A 136 8.30 -6.15 8.65
CA ALA A 136 8.28 -7.47 8.01
C ALA A 136 9.29 -8.39 8.69
N LEU A 137 8.83 -9.59 9.02
CA LEU A 137 9.68 -10.61 9.63
C LEU A 137 10.71 -11.12 8.63
N GLU A 138 11.81 -11.62 9.14
CA GLU A 138 12.83 -12.31 8.33
C GLU A 138 12.24 -13.54 7.63
N GLU A 139 12.63 -13.78 6.40
CA GLU A 139 12.31 -14.98 5.66
C GLU A 139 13.51 -15.93 5.67
N ASN A 140 13.31 -17.13 6.21
CA ASN A 140 14.32 -18.21 6.23
C ASN A 140 14.41 -18.87 4.84
N ASP A 141 14.68 -18.11 3.80
CA ASP A 141 14.89 -18.64 2.45
C ASP A 141 16.36 -18.48 2.06
N ASP A 142 16.87 -19.39 1.22
CA ASP A 142 18.24 -19.34 0.69
C ASP A 142 18.58 -18.06 -0.09
N ASN A 143 17.60 -17.19 -0.31
CA ASN A 143 17.77 -15.91 -0.99
C ASN A 143 18.22 -14.81 -0.02
N ARG A 144 19.51 -14.84 0.35
CA ARG A 144 20.14 -13.86 1.26
C ARG A 144 20.05 -12.40 0.81
N ASP A 145 19.74 -12.16 -0.46
CA ASP A 145 19.68 -10.80 -1.01
C ASP A 145 18.41 -10.03 -0.61
N THR A 146 17.32 -10.75 -0.27
CA THR A 146 15.98 -10.13 -0.02
C THR A 146 15.27 -10.66 1.22
N GLY A 147 15.90 -11.55 2.01
CA GLY A 147 15.28 -12.24 3.16
C GLY A 147 15.27 -11.47 4.48
N SER A 148 16.09 -10.42 4.63
CA SER A 148 16.20 -9.67 5.90
C SER A 148 14.89 -9.06 6.36
N ALA A 149 14.66 -9.04 7.67
CA ALA A 149 13.59 -8.23 8.27
C ALA A 149 13.77 -6.76 7.91
N TRP A 150 12.68 -6.03 7.74
CA TRP A 150 12.75 -4.61 7.39
C TRP A 150 11.61 -3.80 8.02
N ASN A 151 11.83 -2.48 8.08
CA ASN A 151 10.86 -1.53 8.57
C ASN A 151 10.50 -0.50 7.50
N ARG A 152 9.22 -0.16 7.43
CA ARG A 152 8.67 0.88 6.56
C ARG A 152 7.77 1.82 7.37
N LEU A 153 7.94 3.12 7.18
CA LEU A 153 7.07 4.16 7.74
C LEU A 153 6.49 4.99 6.61
N LYS A 154 5.18 5.19 6.59
CA LYS A 154 4.51 6.15 5.74
C LYS A 154 3.82 7.19 6.59
N LEU A 155 4.00 8.46 6.24
CA LEU A 155 3.34 9.61 6.84
C LEU A 155 2.48 10.27 5.78
N SER A 156 1.29 10.73 6.14
CA SER A 156 0.43 11.49 5.24
C SER A 156 -0.36 12.57 5.98
N ILE A 157 -0.68 13.60 5.22
CA ILE A 157 -1.61 14.66 5.59
C ILE A 157 -2.66 14.75 4.49
N SER A 158 -3.93 14.77 4.87
CA SER A 158 -5.06 14.79 3.96
C SER A 158 -6.05 15.88 4.36
N MET A 159 -6.76 16.43 3.38
CA MET A 159 -7.82 17.39 3.61
C MET A 159 -8.91 17.28 2.53
N PRO A 160 -10.17 17.57 2.84
CA PRO A 160 -11.24 17.66 1.86
C PRO A 160 -11.08 18.92 1.00
N PHE A 161 -11.19 18.76 -0.32
CA PHE A 161 -11.29 19.85 -1.27
C PHE A 161 -12.75 20.15 -1.67
N TYR A 162 -13.58 19.12 -1.58
CA TYR A 162 -15.01 19.23 -1.86
C TYR A 162 -15.76 18.17 -1.06
N GLU A 163 -16.93 18.53 -0.54
CA GLU A 163 -17.88 17.63 0.08
C GLU A 163 -19.31 18.11 -0.23
N GLY A 164 -20.13 17.27 -0.85
CA GLY A 164 -21.48 17.63 -1.26
C GLY A 164 -22.20 16.52 -2.01
N SER A 165 -23.28 16.88 -2.72
CA SER A 165 -24.15 15.92 -3.44
C SER A 165 -23.43 15.06 -4.50
N HIS A 166 -22.28 15.49 -4.99
CA HIS A 166 -21.45 14.75 -5.95
C HIS A 166 -20.33 13.93 -5.27
N GLY A 167 -20.46 13.69 -3.97
CA GLY A 167 -19.49 12.93 -3.18
C GLY A 167 -18.49 13.82 -2.45
N LYS A 168 -17.38 13.19 -2.07
CA LYS A 168 -16.28 13.82 -1.35
C LYS A 168 -14.98 13.69 -2.16
N LEU A 169 -14.26 14.79 -2.31
CA LEU A 169 -12.93 14.84 -2.91
C LEU A 169 -11.90 15.17 -1.82
N MET A 170 -11.00 14.23 -1.58
CA MET A 170 -9.89 14.37 -0.62
C MET A 170 -8.58 14.50 -1.37
N GLY A 171 -7.74 15.44 -0.95
CA GLY A 171 -6.35 15.50 -1.39
C GLY A 171 -5.42 15.09 -0.26
N SER A 172 -4.34 14.38 -0.61
CA SER A 172 -3.35 13.93 0.35
C SER A 172 -1.94 14.19 -0.14
N LEU A 173 -1.05 14.55 0.78
CA LEU A 173 0.40 14.52 0.57
C LEU A 173 0.98 13.42 1.44
N ASN A 174 1.93 12.67 0.90
CA ASN A 174 2.54 11.56 1.63
C ASN A 174 4.06 11.48 1.43
N SER A 175 4.73 10.82 2.38
CA SER A 175 6.14 10.48 2.31
C SER A 175 6.37 9.11 2.91
N GLN A 176 7.16 8.29 2.23
CA GLN A 176 7.52 6.95 2.68
C GLN A 176 9.01 6.89 3.02
N PHE A 177 9.31 6.22 4.12
CA PHE A 177 10.66 5.96 4.61
C PHE A 177 10.84 4.44 4.78
N GLY A 178 12.05 3.98 4.59
CA GLY A 178 12.46 2.60 4.85
C GLY A 178 13.81 2.57 5.55
N ASP A 179 14.05 1.54 6.35
CA ASP A 179 15.38 1.25 6.84
C ASP A 179 16.30 0.73 5.73
N GLY A 180 17.57 0.46 6.05
CA GLY A 180 18.55 -0.04 5.08
C GLY A 180 18.13 -1.37 4.44
N ASP A 181 17.52 -2.25 5.23
CA ASP A 181 17.05 -3.56 4.78
C ASP A 181 15.82 -3.46 3.84
N TYR A 182 14.90 -2.54 4.13
CA TYR A 182 13.80 -2.22 3.22
C TYR A 182 14.33 -1.73 1.88
N VAL A 183 15.21 -0.71 1.89
CA VAL A 183 15.69 -0.11 0.65
C VAL A 183 16.55 -1.11 -0.13
N ARG A 184 17.37 -1.93 0.55
CA ARG A 184 18.16 -3.00 -0.08
C ARG A 184 17.26 -4.06 -0.72
N THR A 185 16.24 -4.53 0.00
CA THR A 185 15.31 -5.56 -0.51
C THR A 185 14.58 -5.10 -1.79
N TRP A 186 14.11 -3.86 -1.79
CA TRP A 186 13.25 -3.37 -2.88
C TRP A 186 14.01 -2.70 -4.02
N TYR A 187 15.19 -2.10 -3.75
CA TYR A 187 15.91 -1.25 -4.70
C TYR A 187 17.40 -1.57 -4.78
N GLY A 188 17.94 -2.38 -3.89
CA GLY A 188 19.33 -2.83 -3.95
C GLY A 188 19.58 -3.78 -5.13
N VAL A 189 20.86 -3.86 -5.54
CA VAL A 189 21.39 -4.85 -6.47
C VAL A 189 22.68 -5.39 -5.89
N SER A 190 22.67 -6.62 -5.37
CA SER A 190 23.86 -7.26 -4.82
C SER A 190 24.84 -7.62 -5.95
N ALA A 191 26.10 -7.93 -5.59
CA ALA A 191 27.07 -8.43 -6.55
C ALA A 191 26.61 -9.72 -7.25
N ALA A 192 25.92 -10.60 -6.49
CA ALA A 192 25.35 -11.84 -7.03
C ALA A 192 24.20 -11.56 -8.01
N GLN A 193 23.35 -10.59 -7.70
CA GLN A 193 22.27 -10.16 -8.62
C GLN A 193 22.86 -9.49 -9.87
N ALA A 194 23.87 -8.64 -9.73
CA ALA A 194 24.53 -7.97 -10.85
C ALA A 194 25.19 -8.97 -11.82
N SER A 195 25.75 -10.08 -11.30
CA SER A 195 26.40 -11.10 -12.15
C SER A 195 25.42 -11.91 -13.02
N ARG A 196 24.12 -11.94 -12.66
CA ARG A 196 23.08 -12.75 -13.34
C ARG A 196 21.93 -11.93 -13.94
N SER A 197 21.99 -10.60 -13.82
CA SER A 197 21.00 -9.67 -14.39
C SER A 197 21.67 -8.62 -15.27
N GLN A 198 20.86 -7.77 -15.88
CA GLN A 198 21.35 -6.64 -16.68
C GLN A 198 21.77 -5.43 -15.83
N PHE A 199 21.57 -5.46 -14.52
CA PHE A 199 21.77 -4.32 -13.65
C PHE A 199 23.17 -4.34 -13.02
N ARG A 200 23.77 -3.17 -12.87
CA ARG A 200 24.99 -2.99 -12.07
C ARG A 200 24.71 -3.08 -10.58
N ALA A 201 25.69 -3.50 -9.80
CA ALA A 201 25.60 -3.48 -8.34
C ALA A 201 25.24 -2.08 -7.79
N HIS A 202 24.38 -2.05 -6.79
CA HIS A 202 23.90 -0.83 -6.17
C HIS A 202 23.65 -1.05 -4.69
N ASP A 203 24.53 -0.49 -3.88
CA ASP A 203 24.40 -0.46 -2.44
C ASP A 203 23.43 0.64 -2.01
N THR A 204 22.69 0.38 -0.95
CA THR A 204 21.61 1.26 -0.50
C THR A 204 21.67 1.47 1.00
N HIS A 205 21.20 2.65 1.42
CA HIS A 205 21.02 3.02 2.82
C HIS A 205 19.54 3.32 3.10
N GLY A 206 19.17 3.26 4.37
CA GLY A 206 17.85 3.68 4.81
C GLY A 206 17.60 5.18 4.60
N GLY A 207 16.34 5.55 4.53
CA GLY A 207 15.93 6.94 4.39
C GLY A 207 14.61 7.11 3.65
N ARG A 208 14.43 8.28 3.06
CA ARG A 208 13.22 8.56 2.28
C ARG A 208 13.22 7.77 0.97
N VAL A 209 12.18 6.94 0.80
CA VAL A 209 11.97 6.10 -0.40
C VAL A 209 11.17 6.84 -1.46
N SER A 210 10.12 7.55 -1.04
CA SER A 210 9.26 8.30 -1.96
C SER A 210 8.55 9.46 -1.27
N ARG A 211 8.03 10.36 -2.09
CA ARG A 211 7.05 11.37 -1.74
C ARG A 211 5.96 11.39 -2.80
N GLY A 212 4.73 11.75 -2.43
CA GLY A 212 3.65 11.72 -3.39
C GLY A 212 2.46 12.59 -3.01
N ALA A 213 1.52 12.64 -3.92
CA ALA A 213 0.22 13.25 -3.73
C ALA A 213 -0.85 12.32 -4.30
N ASP A 214 -1.99 12.29 -3.62
CA ASP A 214 -3.14 11.48 -4.00
C ASP A 214 -4.39 12.36 -4.04
N LEU A 215 -5.27 12.09 -5.02
CA LEU A 215 -6.64 12.58 -5.06
C LEU A 215 -7.58 11.39 -4.96
N THR A 216 -8.45 11.41 -3.97
CA THR A 216 -9.47 10.39 -3.75
C THR A 216 -10.84 11.02 -3.89
N TRP A 217 -11.60 10.55 -4.88
CA TRP A 217 -13.01 10.86 -5.00
C TRP A 217 -13.83 9.67 -4.53
N SER A 218 -14.84 9.92 -3.70
CA SER A 218 -15.77 8.91 -3.18
C SER A 218 -17.20 9.40 -3.25
N LEU A 219 -18.11 8.53 -3.68
CA LEU A 219 -19.54 8.81 -3.81
C LEU A 219 -20.34 7.64 -3.25
N PRO A 220 -21.06 7.81 -2.13
CA PRO A 220 -22.08 6.87 -1.72
C PRO A 220 -23.31 7.02 -2.63
N PHE A 221 -23.79 5.93 -3.21
CA PHE A 221 -25.07 5.92 -3.96
C PHE A 221 -26.27 5.74 -3.04
N ASN A 222 -26.07 4.96 -1.98
CA ASN A 222 -27.01 4.72 -0.90
C ASN A 222 -26.25 4.23 0.34
N GLU A 223 -26.97 3.77 1.35
CA GLU A 223 -26.37 3.27 2.62
C GLU A 223 -25.43 2.07 2.42
N GLN A 224 -25.62 1.29 1.38
CA GLN A 224 -24.88 0.05 1.12
C GLN A 224 -23.81 0.20 0.04
N TRP A 225 -24.08 0.95 -1.02
CA TRP A 225 -23.21 1.02 -2.21
C TRP A 225 -22.42 2.32 -2.27
N SER A 226 -21.14 2.21 -2.51
CA SER A 226 -20.29 3.35 -2.81
C SER A 226 -19.33 3.07 -3.96
N VAL A 227 -18.90 4.13 -4.63
CA VAL A 227 -17.82 4.08 -5.62
C VAL A 227 -16.69 4.99 -5.15
N SER A 228 -15.46 4.59 -5.44
CA SER A 228 -14.31 5.45 -5.21
C SER A 228 -13.29 5.35 -6.33
N THR A 229 -12.59 6.47 -6.55
CA THR A 229 -11.49 6.56 -7.51
C THR A 229 -10.31 7.25 -6.84
N VAL A 230 -9.12 6.66 -6.97
CA VAL A 230 -7.88 7.22 -6.45
C VAL A 230 -6.92 7.46 -7.60
N LEU A 231 -6.49 8.69 -7.76
CA LEU A 231 -5.37 9.08 -8.61
C LEU A 231 -4.18 9.38 -7.71
N ALA A 232 -3.10 8.62 -7.84
CA ALA A 232 -1.89 8.80 -7.06
C ALA A 232 -0.69 9.09 -7.97
N VAL A 233 0.14 10.04 -7.55
CA VAL A 233 1.43 10.32 -8.16
C VAL A 233 2.51 10.24 -7.09
N GLN A 234 3.52 9.43 -7.32
CA GLN A 234 4.66 9.27 -6.41
C GLN A 234 5.97 9.54 -7.14
N TYR A 235 6.89 10.16 -6.44
CA TYR A 235 8.25 10.41 -6.89
C TYR A 235 9.22 9.68 -5.98
N LEU A 236 9.98 8.74 -6.55
CA LEU A 236 11.03 8.01 -5.83
C LEU A 236 12.16 8.97 -5.43
N ALA A 237 12.74 8.74 -4.26
CA ALA A 237 13.74 9.61 -3.66
C ALA A 237 14.92 8.78 -3.09
N GLY A 238 15.97 9.45 -2.65
CA GLY A 238 17.12 8.81 -2.01
C GLY A 238 17.77 7.74 -2.87
N ASP A 239 18.19 6.65 -2.24
CA ASP A 239 18.83 5.51 -2.91
C ASP A 239 17.85 4.73 -3.79
N ALA A 240 16.57 4.70 -3.43
CA ALA A 240 15.55 4.12 -4.28
C ALA A 240 15.50 4.77 -5.67
N ALA A 241 15.58 6.11 -5.74
CA ALA A 241 15.58 6.83 -7.01
C ALA A 241 16.87 6.67 -7.84
N ARG A 242 17.96 6.25 -7.21
CA ARG A 242 19.27 6.02 -7.86
C ARG A 242 19.48 4.58 -8.29
N SER A 243 18.58 3.68 -7.89
CA SER A 243 18.67 2.28 -8.22
C SER A 243 18.64 2.04 -9.73
N PRO A 244 19.50 1.17 -10.28
CA PRO A 244 19.52 0.83 -11.70
C PRO A 244 18.28 0.09 -12.16
N ILE A 245 17.47 -0.49 -11.24
CA ILE A 245 16.20 -1.12 -11.60
C ILE A 245 15.09 -0.10 -11.84
N VAL A 246 15.31 1.17 -11.52
CA VAL A 246 14.32 2.24 -11.66
C VAL A 246 14.43 2.90 -13.04
N ALA A 247 13.55 2.48 -13.95
CA ALA A 247 13.42 3.07 -15.27
C ALA A 247 12.72 4.45 -15.21
N ARG A 248 11.76 4.62 -14.30
CA ARG A 248 11.00 5.87 -14.14
C ARG A 248 10.83 6.24 -12.68
N ARG A 249 11.33 7.41 -12.28
CA ARG A 249 11.22 7.91 -10.90
C ARG A 249 9.82 8.40 -10.53
N MET A 250 9.11 8.99 -11.50
CA MET A 250 7.73 9.45 -11.31
C MET A 250 6.76 8.34 -11.69
N GLN A 251 5.97 7.90 -10.72
CA GLN A 251 5.02 6.81 -10.83
C GLN A 251 3.61 7.37 -10.67
N ALA A 252 2.71 7.03 -11.57
CA ALA A 252 1.29 7.35 -11.46
C ALA A 252 0.48 6.07 -11.32
N SER A 253 -0.60 6.11 -10.56
CA SER A 253 -1.54 5.01 -10.37
C SER A 253 -2.96 5.52 -10.42
N LEU A 254 -3.86 4.75 -11.00
CA LEU A 254 -5.29 5.02 -11.02
C LEU A 254 -6.02 3.77 -10.53
N VAL A 255 -6.84 3.94 -9.51
CA VAL A 255 -7.67 2.86 -8.93
C VAL A 255 -9.12 3.29 -9.01
N GLY A 256 -9.99 2.39 -9.49
CA GLY A 256 -11.43 2.55 -9.43
C GLY A 256 -12.05 1.31 -8.78
N GLN A 257 -12.95 1.52 -7.82
CA GLN A 257 -13.61 0.42 -7.12
C GLN A 257 -15.03 0.77 -6.70
N VAL A 258 -15.84 -0.27 -6.58
CA VAL A 258 -17.16 -0.25 -5.98
C VAL A 258 -17.10 -1.04 -4.68
N ALA A 259 -17.76 -0.56 -3.65
CA ALA A 259 -17.89 -1.24 -2.37
C ALA A 259 -19.35 -1.44 -2.01
N TYR A 260 -19.62 -2.56 -1.32
CA TYR A 260 -20.91 -2.91 -0.74
C TYR A 260 -20.72 -3.17 0.76
N ALA A 261 -21.52 -2.50 1.58
CA ALA A 261 -21.62 -2.71 3.01
C ALA A 261 -22.97 -3.39 3.34
N PHE A 262 -22.92 -4.41 4.21
CA PHE A 262 -24.13 -5.14 4.63
C PHE A 262 -24.74 -4.51 5.88
#